data_23789147cb6d010725b127718c1f3fbe
#
_entry.id   23789147cb6d010725b127718c1f3fbe
#
_cell.length_a   1.000
_cell.length_b   1.000
_cell.length_c   1.000
_cell.angle_alpha   90.00
_cell.angle_beta   90.00
_cell.angle_gamma   90.00
#
_symmetry.space_group_name_H-M   'P 1'
#
loop_
_entity.id
_entity.type
_entity.pdbx_description
1 polymer ?
#
loop_
_entity_poly.entity_id
_entity_poly.type
_entity_poly.pdbx_seq_one_letter_code
_entity_poly.pdbx_strand_id
1 'polypeptide(L)'
;MSEVIFIIKKLLSNKNDISLNEFLNIADITEEGYAITIDGYILMFLNIKPQNFDLLSEQELENKMNYMSVEFSNEQYPYKILIMPKILDISDNIKEQETLKQMINNDKFIQIINNRIQFLLNLVTNKEIIENEFYLVIWEKETEKSKIELQKRANNWKNRLRNCELKSEILSKDDIIYLIKFFNLQAYKDEGNDYENHITKIKRKELNVKNK
;
A
#
# COMPACT_ATOMS: atom_id res chain seq x y z
N MET A 1 18.15 -28.75 -4.08
CA MET A 1 19.42 -28.44 -3.37
C MET A 1 20.15 -27.20 -3.91
N SER A 2 19.89 -26.73 -5.13
CA SER A 2 20.54 -25.52 -5.71
C SER A 2 20.00 -24.18 -5.18
N GLU A 3 18.71 -24.09 -4.89
CA GLU A 3 18.08 -22.83 -4.44
C GLU A 3 18.46 -22.43 -3.02
N VAL A 4 18.51 -23.39 -2.10
CA VAL A 4 18.93 -23.14 -0.70
C VAL A 4 20.39 -22.68 -0.63
N ILE A 5 21.26 -23.26 -1.49
CA ILE A 5 22.67 -22.87 -1.57
C ILE A 5 22.82 -21.46 -2.18
N PHE A 6 21.95 -21.07 -3.10
CA PHE A 6 21.93 -19.73 -3.69
C PHE A 6 21.49 -18.67 -2.66
N ILE A 7 20.44 -18.97 -1.88
CA ILE A 7 19.95 -18.09 -0.80
C ILE A 7 21.01 -17.94 0.30
N ILE A 8 21.68 -19.04 0.71
CA ILE A 8 22.74 -19.00 1.72
C ILE A 8 23.96 -18.24 1.22
N LYS A 9 24.37 -18.41 -0.06
CA LYS A 9 25.45 -17.61 -0.64
C LYS A 9 25.11 -16.12 -0.73
N LYS A 10 23.85 -15.78 -1.01
CA LYS A 10 23.36 -14.40 -1.05
C LYS A 10 23.30 -13.74 0.35
N LEU A 11 23.01 -14.53 1.39
CA LEU A 11 23.04 -14.09 2.80
C LEU A 11 24.47 -13.97 3.38
N LEU A 12 25.44 -14.70 2.82
CA LEU A 12 26.84 -14.69 3.29
C LEU A 12 27.75 -13.73 2.47
N SER A 13 27.28 -13.22 1.33
CA SER A 13 27.97 -12.13 0.63
C SER A 13 27.76 -10.82 1.38
N ASN A 14 28.82 -10.10 1.68
CA ASN A 14 28.92 -8.87 2.46
C ASN A 14 27.64 -8.05 2.55
N LYS A 15 27.17 -7.82 3.77
CA LYS A 15 25.91 -7.16 4.17
C LYS A 15 25.68 -5.73 3.60
N ASN A 16 26.62 -5.15 2.88
CA ASN A 16 26.56 -3.74 2.52
C ASN A 16 26.23 -3.43 1.05
N ASP A 17 26.11 -4.43 0.16
CA ASP A 17 26.00 -4.19 -1.28
C ASP A 17 24.79 -4.84 -1.97
N ILE A 18 23.89 -5.52 -1.24
CA ILE A 18 22.66 -6.06 -1.85
C ILE A 18 21.69 -4.91 -2.06
N SER A 19 21.41 -4.60 -3.32
CA SER A 19 20.41 -3.59 -3.63
C SER A 19 19.02 -4.05 -3.17
N LEU A 20 18.18 -3.10 -2.76
CA LEU A 20 16.81 -3.36 -2.34
C LEU A 20 16.02 -4.17 -3.39
N ASN A 21 16.27 -3.90 -4.67
CA ASN A 21 15.66 -4.59 -5.79
C ASN A 21 16.02 -6.07 -5.85
N GLU A 22 17.26 -6.43 -5.51
CA GLU A 22 17.68 -7.84 -5.43
C GLU A 22 17.03 -8.60 -4.29
N PHE A 23 16.84 -7.95 -3.14
CA PHE A 23 16.13 -8.54 -2.00
C PHE A 23 14.68 -8.85 -2.33
N LEU A 24 14.00 -7.95 -3.07
CA LEU A 24 12.60 -8.11 -3.47
C LEU A 24 12.41 -8.93 -4.75
N ASN A 25 13.51 -9.42 -5.35
CA ASN A 25 13.48 -10.13 -6.63
C ASN A 25 12.87 -9.30 -7.79
N ILE A 26 12.91 -7.95 -7.70
CA ILE A 26 12.40 -7.05 -8.74
C ILE A 26 13.59 -6.53 -9.55
N ALA A 27 13.56 -6.75 -10.85
CA ALA A 27 14.56 -6.29 -11.79
C ALA A 27 14.25 -4.89 -12.31
N ASP A 28 12.98 -4.61 -12.64
CA ASP A 28 12.57 -3.35 -13.25
C ASP A 28 11.08 -3.05 -12.99
N ILE A 29 10.69 -1.78 -13.13
CA ILE A 29 9.30 -1.32 -13.10
C ILE A 29 9.07 -0.43 -14.33
N THR A 30 8.22 -0.89 -15.23
CA THR A 30 7.95 -0.20 -16.49
C THR A 30 7.02 1.01 -16.32
N GLU A 31 7.02 1.92 -17.28
CA GLU A 31 6.13 3.10 -17.27
C GLU A 31 4.64 2.70 -17.34
N GLU A 32 4.34 1.53 -17.90
CA GLU A 32 2.98 0.99 -18.00
C GLU A 32 2.48 0.35 -16.69
N GLY A 33 3.30 0.34 -15.62
CA GLY A 33 2.91 -0.22 -14.32
C GLY A 33 3.05 -1.75 -14.23
N TYR A 34 4.05 -2.32 -14.92
CA TYR A 34 4.46 -3.70 -14.72
C TYR A 34 5.71 -3.77 -13.85
N ALA A 35 5.73 -4.65 -12.87
CA ALA A 35 6.97 -5.03 -12.20
C ALA A 35 7.53 -6.31 -12.82
N ILE A 36 8.79 -6.28 -13.20
CA ILE A 36 9.50 -7.40 -13.81
C ILE A 36 10.40 -8.00 -12.73
N THR A 37 10.33 -9.32 -12.54
CA THR A 37 11.18 -10.02 -11.56
C THR A 37 12.44 -10.56 -12.19
N ILE A 38 13.46 -10.79 -11.36
CA ILE A 38 14.77 -11.32 -11.79
C ILE A 38 14.62 -12.74 -12.37
N ASP A 39 13.64 -13.50 -11.92
CA ASP A 39 13.32 -14.87 -12.38
C ASP A 39 12.37 -14.92 -13.59
N GLY A 40 12.13 -13.76 -14.23
CA GLY A 40 11.43 -13.66 -15.51
C GLY A 40 9.90 -13.76 -15.41
N TYR A 41 9.31 -13.19 -14.36
CA TYR A 41 7.86 -12.97 -14.26
C TYR A 41 7.53 -11.50 -14.42
N ILE A 42 6.35 -11.22 -14.95
CA ILE A 42 5.75 -9.90 -15.00
C ILE A 42 4.58 -9.89 -14.03
N LEU A 43 4.54 -8.87 -13.17
CA LEU A 43 3.50 -8.68 -12.15
C LEU A 43 2.70 -7.41 -12.45
N MET A 44 1.42 -7.45 -12.14
CA MET A 44 0.56 -6.27 -12.04
C MET A 44 -0.12 -6.25 -10.68
N PHE A 45 -0.32 -5.05 -10.18
CA PHE A 45 -0.94 -4.79 -8.89
C PHE A 45 -2.22 -3.99 -9.08
N LEU A 46 -3.27 -4.39 -8.39
CA LEU A 46 -4.51 -3.64 -8.28
C LEU A 46 -4.72 -3.27 -6.81
N ASN A 47 -4.87 -1.99 -6.51
CA ASN A 47 -5.31 -1.54 -5.19
C ASN A 47 -6.82 -1.75 -5.08
N ILE A 48 -7.28 -2.39 -4.02
CA ILE A 48 -8.70 -2.59 -3.71
C ILE A 48 -9.03 -1.65 -2.55
N LYS A 49 -9.93 -0.71 -2.77
CA LYS A 49 -10.37 0.21 -1.73
C LYS A 49 -11.25 -0.54 -0.72
N PRO A 50 -10.93 -0.49 0.57
CA PRO A 50 -11.74 -1.13 1.59
C PRO A 50 -13.13 -0.49 1.64
N GLN A 51 -14.12 -1.30 1.99
CA GLN A 51 -15.48 -0.87 2.25
C GLN A 51 -15.83 -1.20 3.69
N ASN A 52 -16.57 -0.31 4.35
CA ASN A 52 -17.05 -0.58 5.68
C ASN A 52 -18.28 -1.51 5.61
N PHE A 53 -18.11 -2.75 6.03
CA PHE A 53 -19.18 -3.74 6.06
C PHE A 53 -20.08 -3.62 7.28
N ASP A 54 -19.68 -2.90 8.33
CA ASP A 54 -20.47 -2.70 9.55
C ASP A 54 -21.74 -1.88 9.31
N LEU A 55 -21.82 -1.19 8.17
CA LEU A 55 -22.99 -0.41 7.76
C LEU A 55 -24.01 -1.22 6.97
N LEU A 56 -23.72 -2.48 6.65
CA LEU A 56 -24.61 -3.38 5.90
C LEU A 56 -25.52 -4.16 6.85
N SER A 57 -26.72 -4.44 6.41
CA SER A 57 -27.58 -5.43 7.07
C SER A 57 -27.01 -6.85 6.86
N GLU A 58 -27.40 -7.81 7.71
CA GLU A 58 -26.98 -9.20 7.58
C GLU A 58 -27.23 -9.77 6.17
N GLN A 59 -28.39 -9.48 5.60
CA GLN A 59 -28.77 -9.98 4.28
C GLN A 59 -27.93 -9.35 3.17
N GLU A 60 -27.62 -8.06 3.25
CA GLU A 60 -26.72 -7.38 2.30
C GLU A 60 -25.31 -7.93 2.40
N LEU A 61 -24.82 -8.17 3.62
CA LEU A 61 -23.51 -8.77 3.86
C LEU A 61 -23.42 -10.18 3.27
N GLU A 62 -24.43 -11.04 3.54
CA GLU A 62 -24.49 -12.40 3.02
C GLU A 62 -24.51 -12.42 1.49
N ASN A 63 -25.34 -11.59 0.87
CA ASN A 63 -25.40 -11.46 -0.59
C ASN A 63 -24.05 -11.05 -1.16
N LYS A 64 -23.40 -10.06 -0.54
CA LYS A 64 -22.10 -9.56 -0.96
C LYS A 64 -21.00 -10.63 -0.84
N MET A 65 -20.98 -11.37 0.26
CA MET A 65 -20.06 -12.48 0.48
C MET A 65 -20.25 -13.58 -0.58
N ASN A 66 -21.50 -13.91 -0.93
CA ASN A 66 -21.81 -14.87 -1.97
C ASN A 66 -21.34 -14.39 -3.35
N TYR A 67 -21.58 -13.13 -3.73
CA TYR A 67 -21.05 -12.55 -4.96
C TYR A 67 -19.52 -12.58 -5.01
N MET A 68 -18.86 -12.19 -3.95
CA MET A 68 -17.39 -12.24 -3.86
C MET A 68 -16.89 -13.67 -4.02
N SER A 69 -17.51 -14.65 -3.33
CA SER A 69 -17.13 -16.06 -3.43
C SER A 69 -17.22 -16.57 -4.87
N VAL A 70 -18.30 -16.26 -5.58
CA VAL A 70 -18.48 -16.65 -6.99
C VAL A 70 -17.43 -16.01 -7.88
N GLU A 71 -17.23 -14.70 -7.75
CA GLU A 71 -16.28 -13.97 -8.62
C GLU A 71 -14.83 -14.42 -8.39
N PHE A 72 -14.43 -14.70 -7.15
CA PHE A 72 -13.09 -15.18 -6.85
C PHE A 72 -12.89 -16.65 -7.25
N SER A 73 -13.91 -17.49 -7.13
CA SER A 73 -13.85 -18.92 -7.53
C SER A 73 -13.74 -19.11 -9.04
N ASN A 74 -14.20 -18.16 -9.81
CA ASN A 74 -14.15 -18.21 -11.28
C ASN A 74 -12.75 -17.88 -11.86
N GLU A 75 -11.77 -17.53 -11.03
CA GLU A 75 -10.40 -17.29 -11.50
C GLU A 75 -9.65 -18.60 -11.65
N GLN A 76 -9.14 -18.85 -12.86
CA GLN A 76 -8.38 -20.06 -13.20
C GLN A 76 -6.88 -19.87 -13.06
N TYR A 77 -6.40 -18.62 -13.03
CA TYR A 77 -5.00 -18.28 -12.96
C TYR A 77 -4.60 -17.88 -11.53
N PRO A 78 -3.36 -18.10 -11.14
CA PRO A 78 -2.92 -17.77 -9.81
C PRO A 78 -2.97 -16.26 -9.55
N TYR A 79 -3.43 -15.89 -8.36
CA TYR A 79 -3.40 -14.53 -7.84
C TYR A 79 -3.07 -14.55 -6.35
N LYS A 80 -2.71 -13.40 -5.82
CA LYS A 80 -2.42 -13.23 -4.39
C LYS A 80 -3.08 -11.95 -3.89
N ILE A 81 -3.64 -12.02 -2.70
CA ILE A 81 -4.09 -10.82 -1.97
C ILE A 81 -3.01 -10.47 -0.96
N LEU A 82 -2.55 -9.24 -1.04
CA LEU A 82 -1.58 -8.66 -0.14
C LEU A 82 -2.31 -7.65 0.75
N ILE A 83 -2.16 -7.79 2.07
CA ILE A 83 -2.73 -6.86 3.05
C ILE A 83 -1.58 -6.12 3.70
N MET A 84 -1.60 -4.79 3.60
CA MET A 84 -0.54 -3.93 4.10
C MET A 84 -1.09 -2.98 5.16
N PRO A 85 -0.64 -3.09 6.41
CA PRO A 85 -1.03 -2.14 7.45
C PRO A 85 -0.35 -0.79 7.19
N LYS A 86 -1.13 0.27 7.12
CA LYS A 86 -0.67 1.65 6.92
C LYS A 86 -1.11 2.52 8.09
N ILE A 87 -0.24 3.37 8.57
CA ILE A 87 -0.63 4.40 9.53
C ILE A 87 -1.52 5.40 8.80
N LEU A 88 -2.70 5.66 9.36
CA LEU A 88 -3.65 6.61 8.76
C LEU A 88 -3.02 8.00 8.64
N ASP A 89 -3.08 8.59 7.46
CA ASP A 89 -2.67 9.97 7.24
C ASP A 89 -3.79 10.93 7.68
N ILE A 90 -3.55 11.62 8.77
CA ILE A 90 -4.48 12.61 9.35
C ILE A 90 -4.13 14.05 8.98
N SER A 91 -3.20 14.26 8.06
CA SER A 91 -2.70 15.61 7.71
C SER A 91 -3.81 16.55 7.26
N ASP A 92 -4.75 16.04 6.47
CA ASP A 92 -5.87 16.85 5.98
C ASP A 92 -6.87 17.18 7.11
N ASN A 93 -7.11 16.25 8.03
CA ASN A 93 -7.94 16.50 9.21
C ASN A 93 -7.32 17.57 10.12
N ILE A 94 -5.98 17.55 10.28
CA ILE A 94 -5.27 18.58 11.06
C ILE A 94 -5.38 19.94 10.37
N LYS A 95 -5.15 20.02 9.06
CA LYS A 95 -5.28 21.27 8.29
C LYS A 95 -6.68 21.86 8.39
N GLU A 96 -7.72 21.03 8.32
CA GLU A 96 -9.10 21.45 8.50
C GLU A 96 -9.31 22.08 9.89
N GLN A 97 -8.83 21.44 10.96
CA GLN A 97 -8.92 21.97 12.31
C GLN A 97 -8.13 23.28 12.46
N GLU A 98 -6.96 23.39 11.86
CA GLU A 98 -6.17 24.64 11.87
C GLU A 98 -6.88 25.76 11.12
N THR A 99 -7.53 25.46 10.00
CA THR A 99 -8.35 26.43 9.25
C THR A 99 -9.53 26.92 10.06
N LEU A 100 -10.26 26.00 10.72
CA LEU A 100 -11.35 26.33 11.63
C LEU A 100 -10.87 27.25 12.78
N LYS A 101 -9.70 26.95 13.36
CA LYS A 101 -9.12 27.76 14.42
C LYS A 101 -8.86 29.20 14.00
N GLN A 102 -8.46 29.45 12.74
CA GLN A 102 -8.23 30.80 12.22
C GLN A 102 -9.51 31.60 12.03
N MET A 103 -10.66 30.92 11.87
CA MET A 103 -11.96 31.56 11.64
C MET A 103 -12.70 31.90 12.95
N ILE A 104 -12.22 31.42 14.10
CA ILE A 104 -12.91 31.53 15.38
C ILE A 104 -12.17 32.49 16.30
N ASN A 105 -12.89 33.50 16.82
CA ASN A 105 -12.37 34.50 17.78
C ASN A 105 -12.74 34.19 19.26
N ASN A 106 -13.07 32.93 19.58
CA ASN A 106 -13.46 32.54 20.93
C ASN A 106 -12.42 31.59 21.54
N ASP A 107 -11.77 32.04 22.62
CA ASP A 107 -10.66 31.32 23.27
C ASP A 107 -11.07 29.91 23.75
N LYS A 108 -12.30 29.71 24.22
CA LYS A 108 -12.77 28.38 24.65
C LYS A 108 -12.89 27.40 23.49
N PHE A 109 -13.37 27.86 22.34
CA PHE A 109 -13.42 27.04 21.13
C PHE A 109 -12.03 26.75 20.59
N ILE A 110 -11.11 27.71 20.64
CA ILE A 110 -9.71 27.52 20.25
C ILE A 110 -9.06 26.43 21.13
N GLN A 111 -9.32 26.42 22.44
CA GLN A 111 -8.83 25.36 23.34
C GLN A 111 -9.37 23.99 22.95
N ILE A 112 -10.66 23.87 22.62
CA ILE A 112 -11.26 22.59 22.19
C ILE A 112 -10.60 22.09 20.91
N ILE A 113 -10.37 22.97 19.92
CA ILE A 113 -9.70 22.61 18.67
C ILE A 113 -8.26 22.16 18.94
N ASN A 114 -7.52 22.88 19.79
CA ASN A 114 -6.16 22.48 20.15
C ASN A 114 -6.13 21.11 20.82
N ASN A 115 -7.04 20.82 21.73
CA ASN A 115 -7.14 19.50 22.38
C ASN A 115 -7.46 18.41 21.35
N ARG A 116 -8.31 18.69 20.38
CA ARG A 116 -8.64 17.75 19.30
C ARG A 116 -7.44 17.48 18.41
N ILE A 117 -6.67 18.51 18.04
CA ILE A 117 -5.43 18.34 17.27
C ILE A 117 -4.42 17.49 18.06
N GLN A 118 -4.22 17.79 19.35
CA GLN A 118 -3.32 16.99 20.20
C GLN A 118 -3.79 15.54 20.34
N PHE A 119 -5.08 15.30 20.49
CA PHE A 119 -5.64 13.95 20.51
C PHE A 119 -5.34 13.18 19.21
N LEU A 120 -5.60 13.81 18.05
CA LEU A 120 -5.30 13.22 16.74
C LEU A 120 -3.80 12.90 16.58
N LEU A 121 -2.93 13.83 16.98
CA LEU A 121 -1.49 13.63 16.94
C LEU A 121 -1.04 12.46 17.84
N ASN A 122 -1.61 12.34 19.03
CA ASN A 122 -1.32 11.24 19.94
C ASN A 122 -1.74 9.88 19.37
N LEU A 123 -2.92 9.79 18.73
CA LEU A 123 -3.39 8.56 18.09
C LEU A 123 -2.42 8.06 17.01
N VAL A 124 -1.86 8.98 16.21
CA VAL A 124 -0.87 8.61 15.17
C VAL A 124 0.48 8.27 15.79
N THR A 125 0.93 9.05 16.78
CA THR A 125 2.22 8.82 17.45
C THR A 125 2.25 7.47 18.15
N ASN A 126 1.14 7.09 18.80
CA ASN A 126 1.00 5.80 19.47
C ASN A 126 0.72 4.63 18.50
N LYS A 127 0.60 4.90 17.18
CA LYS A 127 0.23 3.89 16.16
C LYS A 127 -1.08 3.17 16.47
N GLU A 128 -2.02 3.85 17.13
CA GLU A 128 -3.32 3.29 17.52
C GLU A 128 -4.28 3.21 16.34
N ILE A 129 -4.04 4.00 15.27
CA ILE A 129 -4.88 3.99 14.07
C ILE A 129 -4.07 3.39 12.92
N ILE A 130 -4.41 2.14 12.59
CA ILE A 130 -3.86 1.42 11.45
C ILE A 130 -5.00 1.16 10.46
N GLU A 131 -4.82 1.56 9.22
CA GLU A 131 -5.67 1.20 8.10
C GLU A 131 -5.01 0.09 7.30
N ASN A 132 -5.80 -0.91 6.86
CA ASN A 132 -5.28 -1.94 5.98
C ASN A 132 -5.53 -1.54 4.53
N GLU A 133 -4.47 -1.52 3.73
CA GLU A 133 -4.54 -1.43 2.28
C GLU A 133 -4.52 -2.84 1.67
N PHE A 134 -5.36 -3.04 0.67
CA PHE A 134 -5.53 -4.34 0.02
C PHE A 134 -5.06 -4.26 -1.41
N TYR A 135 -4.19 -5.18 -1.79
CA TYR A 135 -3.67 -5.27 -3.14
C TYR A 135 -3.90 -6.67 -3.71
N LEU A 136 -4.45 -6.73 -4.90
CA LEU A 136 -4.50 -7.94 -5.69
C LEU A 136 -3.28 -7.97 -6.60
N VAL A 137 -2.49 -9.04 -6.52
CA VAL A 137 -1.31 -9.25 -7.34
C VAL A 137 -1.58 -10.40 -8.29
N ILE A 138 -1.40 -10.14 -9.57
CA ILE A 138 -1.46 -11.13 -10.64
C ILE A 138 -0.14 -11.18 -11.37
N TRP A 139 0.26 -12.33 -11.84
CA TRP A 139 1.54 -12.50 -12.53
C TRP A 139 1.46 -13.53 -13.64
N GLU A 140 2.42 -13.46 -14.52
CA GLU A 140 2.64 -14.37 -15.61
C GLU A 140 4.12 -14.48 -15.96
N LYS A 141 4.54 -15.59 -16.56
CA LYS A 141 5.91 -15.71 -17.05
C LYS A 141 6.12 -14.77 -18.24
N GLU A 142 7.25 -14.08 -18.28
CA GLU A 142 7.57 -13.13 -19.34
C GLU A 142 7.65 -13.81 -20.70
N THR A 143 6.81 -13.35 -21.63
CA THR A 143 6.74 -13.75 -23.03
C THR A 143 6.38 -12.52 -23.86
N GLU A 144 6.46 -12.60 -25.19
CA GLU A 144 6.06 -11.49 -26.06
C GLU A 144 4.59 -11.05 -25.89
N LYS A 145 3.71 -11.97 -25.45
CA LYS A 145 2.27 -11.70 -25.30
C LYS A 145 1.82 -11.48 -23.85
N SER A 146 2.67 -11.79 -22.88
CA SER A 146 2.29 -11.78 -21.46
C SER A 146 1.82 -10.42 -20.96
N LYS A 147 2.38 -9.31 -21.45
CA LYS A 147 1.90 -7.96 -21.09
C LYS A 147 0.45 -7.74 -21.50
N ILE A 148 0.09 -8.16 -22.73
CA ILE A 148 -1.28 -8.00 -23.24
C ILE A 148 -2.25 -8.89 -22.46
N GLU A 149 -1.86 -10.12 -22.18
CA GLU A 149 -2.69 -11.09 -21.46
C GLU A 149 -2.88 -10.65 -19.99
N LEU A 150 -1.82 -10.20 -19.35
CA LEU A 150 -1.87 -9.69 -17.99
C LEU A 150 -2.74 -8.44 -17.86
N GLN A 151 -2.66 -7.51 -18.84
CA GLN A 151 -3.51 -6.35 -18.91
C GLN A 151 -5.01 -6.71 -19.06
N LYS A 152 -5.32 -7.72 -19.90
CA LYS A 152 -6.69 -8.24 -20.01
C LYS A 152 -7.18 -8.85 -18.68
N ARG A 153 -6.34 -9.62 -18.02
CA ARG A 153 -6.64 -10.19 -16.70
C ARG A 153 -6.88 -9.11 -15.65
N ALA A 154 -6.04 -8.07 -15.61
CA ALA A 154 -6.21 -6.94 -14.69
C ALA A 154 -7.55 -6.21 -14.93
N ASN A 155 -7.93 -5.98 -16.19
CA ASN A 155 -9.22 -5.38 -16.51
C ASN A 155 -10.39 -6.30 -16.15
N ASN A 156 -10.26 -7.62 -16.33
CA ASN A 156 -11.26 -8.59 -15.89
C ASN A 156 -11.43 -8.55 -14.37
N TRP A 157 -10.34 -8.48 -13.62
CA TRP A 157 -10.36 -8.33 -12.17
C TRP A 157 -11.04 -7.02 -11.73
N LYS A 158 -10.76 -5.89 -12.41
CA LYS A 158 -11.49 -4.63 -12.15
C LYS A 158 -13.00 -4.80 -12.32
N ASN A 159 -13.43 -5.50 -13.36
CA ASN A 159 -14.85 -5.74 -13.60
C ASN A 159 -15.47 -6.64 -12.54
N ARG A 160 -14.81 -7.74 -12.15
CA ARG A 160 -15.25 -8.64 -11.09
C ARG A 160 -15.38 -7.92 -9.74
N LEU A 161 -14.35 -7.16 -9.37
CA LEU A 161 -14.37 -6.37 -8.14
C LEU A 161 -15.50 -5.32 -8.16
N ARG A 162 -15.73 -4.70 -9.30
CA ARG A 162 -16.87 -3.78 -9.49
C ARG A 162 -18.22 -4.48 -9.35
N ASN A 163 -18.37 -5.71 -9.84
CA ASN A 163 -19.59 -6.52 -9.63
C ASN A 163 -19.82 -6.80 -8.14
N CYS A 164 -18.76 -6.90 -7.35
CA CYS A 164 -18.81 -6.98 -5.89
C CYS A 164 -18.92 -5.60 -5.21
N GLU A 165 -19.16 -4.51 -5.96
CA GLU A 165 -19.18 -3.12 -5.49
C GLU A 165 -17.88 -2.65 -4.84
N LEU A 166 -16.77 -3.33 -5.09
CA LEU A 166 -15.45 -2.94 -4.65
C LEU A 166 -14.78 -2.06 -5.69
N LYS A 167 -14.36 -0.88 -5.28
CA LYS A 167 -13.56 0.01 -6.13
C LYS A 167 -12.13 -0.51 -6.21
N SER A 168 -11.58 -0.57 -7.42
CA SER A 168 -10.19 -0.99 -7.62
C SER A 168 -9.51 -0.20 -8.73
N GLU A 169 -8.21 -0.02 -8.59
CA GLU A 169 -7.37 0.72 -9.51
C GLU A 169 -6.09 -0.06 -9.79
N ILE A 170 -5.68 -0.12 -11.06
CA ILE A 170 -4.39 -0.68 -11.43
C ILE A 170 -3.32 0.34 -11.01
N LEU A 171 -2.28 -0.13 -10.34
CA LEU A 171 -1.21 0.73 -9.86
C LEU A 171 -0.37 1.27 -11.01
N SER A 172 -0.02 2.54 -10.93
CA SER A 172 0.99 3.17 -11.77
C SER A 172 2.41 2.77 -11.33
N LYS A 173 3.41 3.13 -12.12
CA LYS A 173 4.82 2.96 -11.77
C LYS A 173 5.16 3.56 -10.39
N ASP A 174 4.73 4.79 -10.16
CA ASP A 174 5.03 5.50 -8.91
C ASP A 174 4.35 4.86 -7.70
N ASP A 175 3.12 4.37 -7.87
CA ASP A 175 2.40 3.64 -6.83
C ASP A 175 3.10 2.32 -6.47
N ILE A 176 3.62 1.59 -7.48
CA ILE A 176 4.36 0.34 -7.26
C ILE A 176 5.67 0.64 -6.54
N ILE A 177 6.40 1.69 -6.94
CA ILE A 177 7.63 2.12 -6.25
C ILE A 177 7.32 2.48 -4.78
N TYR A 178 6.21 3.19 -4.55
CA TYR A 178 5.77 3.52 -3.19
C TYR A 178 5.44 2.26 -2.39
N LEU A 179 4.67 1.33 -2.95
CA LEU A 179 4.31 0.05 -2.33
C LEU A 179 5.56 -0.75 -1.92
N ILE A 180 6.53 -0.86 -2.81
CA ILE A 180 7.79 -1.56 -2.57
C ILE A 180 8.60 -0.90 -1.44
N LYS A 181 8.72 0.43 -1.46
CA LYS A 181 9.37 1.19 -0.40
C LYS A 181 8.67 0.98 0.94
N PHE A 182 7.35 1.02 0.94
CA PHE A 182 6.57 0.83 2.16
C PHE A 182 6.72 -0.59 2.73
N PHE A 183 6.72 -1.61 1.88
CA PHE A 183 6.95 -3.00 2.27
C PHE A 183 8.30 -3.19 2.96
N ASN A 184 9.35 -2.57 2.40
CA ASN A 184 10.68 -2.64 2.99
C ASN A 184 10.80 -1.91 4.32
N LEU A 185 10.16 -0.75 4.45
CA LEU A 185 10.15 0.00 5.69
C LEU A 185 9.49 -0.80 6.83
N GLN A 186 8.53 -1.66 6.52
CA GLN A 186 7.94 -2.57 7.50
C GLN A 186 8.86 -3.72 7.89
N ALA A 187 9.58 -4.30 6.92
CA ALA A 187 10.56 -5.36 7.19
C ALA A 187 11.73 -4.89 8.09
N TYR A 188 12.14 -3.61 7.96
CA TYR A 188 13.15 -3.02 8.85
C TYR A 188 12.65 -2.67 10.25
N LYS A 189 11.34 -2.61 10.50
CA LYS A 189 10.78 -2.32 11.82
C LYS A 189 11.04 -3.42 12.85
N ASP A 190 11.14 -4.65 12.41
CA ASP A 190 11.42 -5.79 13.31
C ASP A 190 12.87 -5.81 13.80
N GLU A 191 13.77 -5.03 13.18
CA GLU A 191 15.19 -4.95 13.57
C GLU A 191 15.59 -3.75 14.47
N GLY A 192 14.64 -2.91 14.90
CA GLY A 192 14.85 -1.94 16.01
C GLY A 192 15.26 -0.51 15.61
N ASN A 193 14.46 0.43 16.05
CA ASN A 193 14.80 1.80 16.52
C ASN A 193 15.17 2.95 15.57
N ASP A 194 15.25 2.86 14.25
CA ASP A 194 15.67 4.01 13.41
C ASP A 194 14.55 4.72 12.63
N TYR A 195 13.29 4.42 12.93
CA TYR A 195 12.13 4.91 12.18
C TYR A 195 11.83 6.40 12.40
N GLU A 196 12.05 6.91 13.60
CA GLU A 196 11.78 8.31 13.95
C GLU A 196 12.70 9.29 13.20
N ASN A 197 13.93 8.86 12.91
CA ASN A 197 14.92 9.69 12.23
C ASN A 197 14.65 9.86 10.72
N HIS A 198 14.01 8.89 10.06
CA HIS A 198 13.73 8.96 8.62
C HIS A 198 12.49 9.81 8.29
N ILE A 199 11.41 9.67 9.05
CA ILE A 199 10.19 10.48 8.88
C ILE A 199 10.49 11.96 9.19
N THR A 200 11.30 12.22 10.20
CA THR A 200 11.71 13.60 10.56
C THR A 200 12.60 14.22 9.49
N LYS A 201 13.43 13.44 8.80
CA LYS A 201 14.27 13.93 7.68
C LYS A 201 13.45 14.23 6.42
N ILE A 202 12.44 13.44 6.12
CA ILE A 202 11.54 13.67 4.96
C ILE A 202 10.73 14.95 5.20
N LYS A 203 10.12 15.10 6.38
CA LYS A 203 9.37 16.33 6.76
C LYS A 203 10.25 17.58 6.76
N ARG A 204 11.51 17.52 7.18
CA ARG A 204 12.45 18.65 7.13
C ARG A 204 12.87 19.03 5.70
N LYS A 205 12.96 18.07 4.78
CA LYS A 205 13.24 18.36 3.36
C LYS A 205 12.08 19.07 2.67
N GLU A 206 10.84 18.64 2.94
CA GLU A 206 9.63 19.26 2.36
C GLU A 206 9.38 20.68 2.89
N LEU A 207 9.66 20.92 4.18
CA LEU A 207 9.56 22.27 4.77
C LEU A 207 10.62 23.24 4.24
N ASN A 208 11.82 22.78 3.91
CA ASN A 208 12.88 23.61 3.37
C ASN A 208 12.75 23.90 1.86
N VAL A 209 11.92 23.17 1.12
CA VAL A 209 11.64 23.43 -0.31
C VAL A 209 10.56 24.52 -0.47
N LYS A 210 9.72 24.75 0.55
CA LYS A 210 8.68 25.80 0.50
C LYS A 210 9.13 27.19 0.96
N ASN A 211 10.38 27.33 1.42
CA ASN A 211 10.96 28.60 1.91
C ASN A 211 12.12 29.13 1.03
N LYS A 212 12.13 28.75 -0.26
CA LYS A 212 13.03 29.37 -1.25
C LYS A 212 12.25 29.94 -2.42
#